data_b9422aa0e19ff555fbc7116aa83140bb
#
_entry.id   b9422aa0e19ff555fbc7116aa83140bb
#
_cell.length_a   1.000
_cell.length_b   1.000
_cell.length_c   1.000
_cell.angle_alpha   90.00
_cell.angle_beta   90.00
_cell.angle_gamma   90.00
#
_symmetry.space_group_name_H-M   'P 1'
#
loop_
_entity.id
_entity.type
_entity.pdbx_description
1 polymer ?
#
loop_
_entity_poly.entity_id
_entity_poly.type
_entity_poly.pdbx_seq_one_letter_code
_entity_poly.pdbx_strand_id
1 'polypeptide(L)'
;VGFIEFMSKDVETLQPDIRGGLMWLDHKSNTEHGVEFKEATEEQQKAILDGIAYYDPEVPGNERPFEVNFFSLVRNLTMTGFYTSKIGIEEIGYKGNQPNVWDGVPDDVLEQHGVSYDEEWLAKCVDQSQRGVIAEWDENGNLLT
;
A
#
# COMPACT_ATOMS: atom_id res chain seq x y z
N VAL A 1 9.94 4.72 8.72
CA VAL A 1 10.11 5.90 9.62
C VAL A 1 10.36 7.15 8.79
N GLY A 2 11.34 7.18 7.88
CA GLY A 2 11.66 8.36 7.08
C GLY A 2 10.49 8.95 6.25
N PHE A 3 9.57 8.12 5.76
CA PHE A 3 8.40 8.61 5.01
C PHE A 3 7.45 9.44 5.89
N ILE A 4 7.14 8.96 7.10
CA ILE A 4 6.24 9.69 8.03
C ILE A 4 6.90 11.01 8.46
N GLU A 5 8.19 10.99 8.73
CA GLU A 5 8.96 12.20 9.07
C GLU A 5 8.94 13.22 7.92
N PHE A 6 9.18 12.76 6.69
CA PHE A 6 9.10 13.59 5.49
C PHE A 6 7.70 14.19 5.34
N MET A 7 6.65 13.37 5.38
CA MET A 7 5.27 13.83 5.26
C MET A 7 4.89 14.86 6.34
N SER A 8 5.35 14.65 7.57
CA SER A 8 5.07 15.58 8.68
C SER A 8 5.78 16.94 8.52
N LYS A 9 6.89 16.99 7.79
CA LYS A 9 7.58 18.25 7.45
C LYS A 9 6.95 18.96 6.26
N ASP A 10 6.52 18.20 5.27
CA ASP A 10 5.91 18.70 4.03
C ASP A 10 4.47 19.17 4.25
N VAL A 11 3.73 18.46 5.08
CA VAL A 11 2.32 18.74 5.40
C VAL A 11 2.20 19.08 6.89
N GLU A 12 2.38 20.35 7.22
CA GLU A 12 2.42 20.83 8.62
C GLU A 12 1.14 20.54 9.40
N THR A 13 0.00 20.44 8.73
CA THR A 13 -1.31 20.13 9.36
C THR A 13 -1.37 18.74 9.98
N LEU A 14 -0.45 17.82 9.64
CA LEU A 14 -0.34 16.52 10.27
C LEU A 14 0.33 16.55 11.64
N GLN A 15 1.12 17.59 11.92
CA GLN A 15 1.94 17.66 13.13
C GLN A 15 1.13 17.66 14.44
N PRO A 16 0.02 18.46 14.55
CA PRO A 16 -0.78 18.44 15.78
C PRO A 16 -1.33 17.05 16.09
N ASP A 17 -1.87 16.36 15.10
CA ASP A 17 -2.47 15.03 15.27
C ASP A 17 -1.41 13.98 15.65
N ILE A 18 -0.25 14.01 14.99
CA ILE A 18 0.84 13.09 15.30
C ILE A 18 1.39 13.35 16.70
N ARG A 19 1.65 14.61 17.07
CA ARG A 19 2.15 14.95 18.41
C ARG A 19 1.14 14.62 19.50
N GLY A 20 -0.13 14.98 19.29
CA GLY A 20 -1.21 14.68 20.23
C GLY A 20 -1.38 13.17 20.45
N GLY A 21 -1.30 12.39 19.37
CA GLY A 21 -1.41 10.94 19.44
C GLY A 21 -0.22 10.27 20.15
N LEU A 22 1.01 10.75 19.91
CA LEU A 22 2.18 10.27 20.65
C LEU A 22 2.07 10.59 22.16
N MET A 23 1.65 11.81 22.50
CA MET A 23 1.40 12.18 23.90
C MET A 23 0.29 11.32 24.53
N TRP A 24 -0.75 10.99 23.78
CA TRP A 24 -1.82 10.11 24.25
C TRP A 24 -1.29 8.70 24.53
N LEU A 25 -0.46 8.13 23.66
CA LEU A 25 0.17 6.82 23.84
C LEU A 25 1.02 6.78 25.13
N ASP A 26 1.85 7.80 25.35
CA ASP A 26 2.70 7.89 26.55
C ASP A 26 1.83 8.06 27.81
N HIS A 27 0.79 8.90 27.77
CA HIS A 27 -0.13 9.06 28.89
C HIS A 27 -0.87 7.75 29.22
N LYS A 28 -1.37 7.06 28.20
CA LYS A 28 -2.08 5.77 28.36
C LYS A 28 -1.17 4.72 28.95
N SER A 29 0.04 4.57 28.41
CA SER A 29 1.05 3.63 28.90
C SER A 29 1.49 3.93 30.34
N ASN A 30 1.74 5.20 30.65
CA ASN A 30 2.08 5.60 32.02
C ASN A 30 0.96 5.31 33.00
N THR A 31 -0.30 5.52 32.61
CA THR A 31 -1.45 5.29 33.45
C THR A 31 -1.66 3.79 33.73
N GLU A 32 -1.45 2.94 32.75
CA GLU A 32 -1.72 1.49 32.85
C GLU A 32 -0.51 0.68 33.32
N HIS A 33 0.70 1.12 32.97
CA HIS A 33 1.93 0.34 33.15
C HIS A 33 3.04 1.07 33.88
N GLY A 34 2.90 2.38 34.14
CA GLY A 34 3.89 3.19 34.87
C GLY A 34 5.16 3.52 34.06
N VAL A 35 5.16 3.33 32.75
CA VAL A 35 6.28 3.59 31.85
C VAL A 35 5.83 4.32 30.57
N GLU A 36 6.73 5.02 29.89
CA GLU A 36 6.45 5.58 28.56
C GLU A 36 6.14 4.47 27.54
N PHE A 37 5.34 4.77 26.53
CA PHE A 37 4.92 3.77 25.54
C PHE A 37 6.09 3.04 24.87
N LYS A 38 7.15 3.75 24.54
CA LYS A 38 8.38 3.16 23.94
C LYS A 38 9.14 2.20 24.86
N GLU A 39 8.93 2.31 26.18
CA GLU A 39 9.58 1.50 27.22
C GLU A 39 8.71 0.35 27.72
N ALA A 40 7.43 0.36 27.31
CA ALA A 40 6.50 -0.74 27.59
C ALA A 40 6.89 -2.00 26.82
N THR A 41 6.50 -3.17 27.34
CA THR A 41 6.73 -4.43 26.64
C THR A 41 5.91 -4.49 25.35
N GLU A 42 6.30 -5.38 24.43
CA GLU A 42 5.59 -5.56 23.14
C GLU A 42 4.13 -5.92 23.35
N GLU A 43 3.82 -6.78 24.35
CA GLU A 43 2.47 -7.16 24.70
C GLU A 43 1.66 -5.97 25.21
N GLN A 44 2.26 -5.11 26.04
CA GLN A 44 1.63 -3.90 26.55
C GLN A 44 1.37 -2.88 25.43
N GLN A 45 2.35 -2.64 24.58
CA GLN A 45 2.20 -1.78 23.42
C GLN A 45 1.10 -2.25 22.50
N LYS A 46 1.09 -3.56 22.19
CA LYS A 46 0.07 -4.18 21.37
C LYS A 46 -1.33 -4.05 21.97
N ALA A 47 -1.48 -4.28 23.26
CA ALA A 47 -2.77 -4.16 23.95
C ALA A 47 -3.33 -2.73 23.86
N ILE A 48 -2.47 -1.71 24.06
CA ILE A 48 -2.87 -0.29 23.90
C ILE A 48 -3.31 -0.01 22.46
N LEU A 49 -2.52 -0.45 21.47
CA LEU A 49 -2.82 -0.23 20.05
C LEU A 49 -4.08 -0.99 19.60
N ASP A 50 -4.28 -2.22 20.04
CA ASP A 50 -5.48 -3.01 19.73
C ASP A 50 -6.76 -2.29 20.20
N GLY A 51 -6.68 -1.55 21.30
CA GLY A 51 -7.81 -0.75 21.82
C GLY A 51 -8.24 0.42 20.90
N ILE A 52 -7.37 0.87 20.00
CA ILE A 52 -7.63 2.01 19.11
C ILE A 52 -7.53 1.65 17.61
N ALA A 53 -7.24 0.39 17.30
CA ALA A 53 -6.98 -0.07 15.92
C ALA A 53 -8.24 -0.15 15.06
N TYR A 54 -9.41 -0.29 15.70
CA TYR A 54 -10.67 -0.58 15.03
C TYR A 54 -11.70 0.51 15.28
N TYR A 55 -12.51 0.78 14.28
CA TYR A 55 -13.64 1.70 14.37
C TYR A 55 -14.82 1.15 13.57
N ASP A 56 -16.02 1.59 13.96
CA ASP A 56 -17.22 1.33 13.18
C ASP A 56 -17.20 2.20 11.90
N PRO A 57 -17.23 1.61 10.69
CA PRO A 57 -17.25 2.36 9.43
C PRO A 57 -18.45 3.32 9.30
N GLU A 58 -19.56 3.02 9.96
CA GLU A 58 -20.77 3.86 9.96
C GLU A 58 -20.60 5.14 10.78
N VAL A 59 -19.61 5.21 11.68
CA VAL A 59 -19.32 6.41 12.46
C VAL A 59 -18.47 7.38 11.67
N PRO A 60 -18.95 8.61 11.40
CA PRO A 60 -18.16 9.62 10.70
C PRO A 60 -16.84 9.94 11.40
N GLY A 61 -15.79 10.23 10.64
CA GLY A 61 -14.45 10.46 11.20
C GLY A 61 -14.37 11.57 12.26
N ASN A 62 -15.19 12.62 12.13
CA ASN A 62 -15.26 13.73 13.09
C ASN A 62 -15.99 13.35 14.42
N GLU A 63 -16.66 12.22 14.46
CA GLU A 63 -17.34 11.69 15.65
C GLU A 63 -16.55 10.57 16.32
N ARG A 64 -15.47 10.08 15.70
CA ARG A 64 -14.60 9.07 16.27
C ARG A 64 -13.68 9.66 17.33
N PRO A 65 -13.29 8.87 18.36
CA PRO A 65 -12.28 9.28 19.32
C PRO A 65 -10.99 9.73 18.61
N PHE A 66 -10.32 10.74 19.18
CA PHE A 66 -9.09 11.30 18.63
C PHE A 66 -7.99 10.24 18.43
N GLU A 67 -7.80 9.36 19.41
CA GLU A 67 -6.80 8.29 19.37
C GLU A 67 -7.04 7.26 18.26
N VAL A 68 -8.30 7.00 17.92
CA VAL A 68 -8.70 6.12 16.81
C VAL A 68 -8.35 6.77 15.47
N ASN A 69 -8.59 8.08 15.32
CA ASN A 69 -8.21 8.83 14.13
C ASN A 69 -6.70 8.93 13.99
N PHE A 70 -5.99 9.17 15.10
CA PHE A 70 -4.52 9.15 15.13
C PHE A 70 -3.96 7.80 14.67
N PHE A 71 -4.47 6.68 15.21
CA PHE A 71 -4.02 5.35 14.78
C PHE A 71 -4.26 5.14 13.28
N SER A 72 -5.44 5.53 12.79
CA SER A 72 -5.80 5.43 11.37
C SER A 72 -4.86 6.25 10.49
N LEU A 73 -4.51 7.48 10.91
CA LEU A 73 -3.56 8.34 10.22
C LEU A 73 -2.18 7.67 10.12
N VAL A 74 -1.62 7.24 11.26
CA VAL A 74 -0.28 6.62 11.31
C VAL A 74 -0.25 5.32 10.51
N ARG A 75 -1.29 4.49 10.62
CA ARG A 75 -1.44 3.25 9.82
C ARG A 75 -1.42 3.56 8.33
N ASN A 76 -2.20 4.54 7.87
CA ASN A 76 -2.28 4.91 6.46
C ASN A 76 -0.94 5.44 5.94
N LEU A 77 -0.26 6.30 6.70
CA LEU A 77 1.07 6.78 6.35
C LEU A 77 2.11 5.64 6.30
N THR A 78 2.02 4.71 7.23
CA THR A 78 2.91 3.53 7.27
C THR A 78 2.70 2.64 6.05
N MET A 79 1.44 2.33 5.72
CA MET A 79 1.10 1.52 4.55
C MET A 79 1.53 2.21 3.25
N THR A 80 1.26 3.50 3.12
CA THR A 80 1.68 4.28 1.95
C THR A 80 3.20 4.26 1.80
N GLY A 81 3.93 4.56 2.88
CA GLY A 81 5.39 4.56 2.85
C GLY A 81 5.98 3.18 2.61
N PHE A 82 5.35 2.11 3.09
CA PHE A 82 5.80 0.74 2.84
C PHE A 82 5.56 0.33 1.39
N TYR A 83 4.31 0.41 0.90
CA TYR A 83 3.95 -0.07 -0.43
C TYR A 83 4.46 0.81 -1.59
N THR A 84 4.94 2.01 -1.31
CA THR A 84 5.67 2.85 -2.28
C THR A 84 7.20 2.69 -2.19
N SER A 85 7.68 1.92 -1.22
CA SER A 85 9.11 1.57 -1.10
C SER A 85 9.48 0.41 -2.02
N LYS A 86 10.78 0.28 -2.33
CA LYS A 86 11.28 -0.85 -3.11
C LYS A 86 10.87 -2.20 -2.51
N ILE A 87 10.98 -2.35 -1.19
CA ILE A 87 10.62 -3.59 -0.48
C ILE A 87 9.12 -3.88 -0.62
N GLY A 88 8.26 -2.89 -0.39
CA GLY A 88 6.82 -3.08 -0.50
C GLY A 88 6.36 -3.34 -1.94
N ILE A 89 6.98 -2.71 -2.93
CA ILE A 89 6.71 -2.96 -4.35
C ILE A 89 7.07 -4.41 -4.71
N GLU A 90 8.22 -4.90 -4.23
CA GLU A 90 8.65 -6.29 -4.42
C GLU A 90 7.72 -7.27 -3.72
N GLU A 91 7.28 -6.96 -2.48
CA GLU A 91 6.38 -7.80 -1.68
C GLU A 91 5.01 -8.03 -2.34
N ILE A 92 4.42 -6.99 -2.92
CA ILE A 92 3.14 -7.11 -3.65
C ILE A 92 3.30 -7.66 -5.07
N GLY A 93 4.53 -7.92 -5.53
CA GLY A 93 4.82 -8.39 -6.87
C GLY A 93 4.46 -7.40 -7.97
N TYR A 94 4.42 -6.08 -7.66
CA TYR A 94 4.10 -5.07 -8.65
C TYR A 94 5.21 -4.93 -9.67
N LYS A 95 4.91 -5.25 -10.92
CA LYS A 95 5.85 -5.22 -12.05
C LYS A 95 5.73 -3.96 -12.91
N GLY A 96 4.92 -2.99 -12.48
CA GLY A 96 4.61 -1.82 -13.30
C GLY A 96 3.64 -2.14 -14.45
N ASN A 97 3.46 -1.17 -15.32
CA ASN A 97 2.73 -1.39 -16.56
C ASN A 97 3.59 -2.25 -17.48
N GLN A 98 3.20 -3.49 -17.69
CA GLN A 98 3.82 -4.31 -18.73
C GLN A 98 3.34 -3.83 -20.10
N PRO A 99 4.18 -3.93 -21.15
CA PRO A 99 3.70 -3.73 -22.51
C PRO A 99 2.45 -4.58 -22.73
N ASN A 100 1.45 -3.99 -23.36
CA ASN A 100 0.12 -4.54 -23.43
C ASN A 100 0.08 -5.84 -24.22
N VAL A 101 0.38 -6.92 -23.53
CA VAL A 101 0.18 -8.28 -24.04
C VAL A 101 -1.08 -8.81 -23.34
N TRP A 102 -2.14 -8.92 -24.10
CA TRP A 102 -3.36 -9.54 -23.61
C TRP A 102 -3.21 -11.07 -23.73
N ASP A 103 -3.13 -11.74 -22.59
CA ASP A 103 -3.06 -13.20 -22.54
C ASP A 103 -4.42 -13.87 -22.86
N GLY A 104 -5.46 -13.08 -22.94
CA GLY A 104 -6.80 -13.58 -23.13
C GLY A 104 -7.40 -14.26 -21.89
N VAL A 105 -8.52 -14.91 -22.10
CA VAL A 105 -9.15 -15.79 -21.13
C VAL A 105 -8.45 -17.16 -21.21
N PRO A 106 -8.11 -17.82 -20.08
CA PRO A 106 -7.52 -19.15 -20.09
C PRO A 106 -8.35 -20.18 -20.86
N ASP A 107 -7.69 -21.09 -21.53
CA ASP A 107 -8.35 -22.08 -22.41
C ASP A 107 -9.39 -22.95 -21.68
N ASP A 108 -9.10 -23.33 -20.44
CA ASP A 108 -10.01 -24.10 -19.59
C ASP A 108 -11.31 -23.36 -19.29
N VAL A 109 -11.27 -22.04 -19.17
CA VAL A 109 -12.44 -21.19 -18.99
C VAL A 109 -13.23 -21.06 -20.30
N LEU A 110 -12.52 -20.90 -21.43
CA LEU A 110 -13.17 -20.85 -22.76
C LEU A 110 -13.92 -22.16 -23.04
N GLU A 111 -13.30 -23.32 -22.77
CA GLU A 111 -13.91 -24.63 -22.92
C GLU A 111 -15.18 -24.80 -22.06
N GLN A 112 -15.16 -24.32 -20.81
CA GLN A 112 -16.35 -24.35 -19.92
C GLN A 112 -17.55 -23.62 -20.53
N HIS A 113 -17.30 -22.58 -21.31
CA HIS A 113 -18.31 -21.74 -21.93
C HIS A 113 -18.60 -22.14 -23.40
N GLY A 114 -17.89 -23.14 -23.93
CA GLY A 114 -18.05 -23.62 -25.31
C GLY A 114 -17.67 -22.59 -26.36
N VAL A 115 -16.72 -21.73 -26.07
CA VAL A 115 -16.21 -20.69 -26.95
C VAL A 115 -14.70 -20.85 -27.18
N SER A 116 -14.21 -20.28 -28.27
CA SER A 116 -12.78 -20.23 -28.59
C SER A 116 -12.44 -18.90 -29.23
N TYR A 117 -11.17 -18.55 -29.21
CA TYR A 117 -10.67 -17.39 -29.96
C TYR A 117 -10.65 -17.66 -31.47
N ASP A 118 -10.87 -16.59 -32.22
CA ASP A 118 -10.69 -16.58 -33.67
C ASP A 118 -9.20 -16.43 -34.00
N GLU A 119 -8.63 -17.44 -34.66
CA GLU A 119 -7.20 -17.49 -35.02
C GLU A 119 -6.78 -16.35 -35.94
N GLU A 120 -7.66 -15.87 -36.84
CA GLU A 120 -7.37 -14.76 -37.72
C GLU A 120 -7.25 -13.44 -36.93
N TRP A 121 -8.05 -13.28 -35.87
CA TRP A 121 -7.94 -12.13 -35.00
C TRP A 121 -6.74 -12.23 -34.06
N LEU A 122 -6.42 -13.39 -33.53
CA LEU A 122 -5.22 -13.61 -32.71
C LEU A 122 -3.94 -13.28 -33.48
N ALA A 123 -3.86 -13.64 -34.75
CA ALA A 123 -2.73 -13.33 -35.61
C ALA A 123 -2.50 -11.82 -35.85
N LYS A 124 -3.50 -10.99 -35.56
CA LYS A 124 -3.39 -9.52 -35.63
C LYS A 124 -2.98 -8.87 -34.31
N CYS A 125 -2.95 -9.62 -33.22
CA CYS A 125 -2.51 -9.15 -31.91
C CYS A 125 -0.97 -9.12 -31.84
N VAL A 126 -0.46 -8.45 -30.81
CA VAL A 126 1.00 -8.40 -30.54
C VAL A 126 1.53 -9.81 -30.29
N ASP A 127 2.66 -10.14 -30.89
CA ASP A 127 3.32 -11.43 -30.74
C ASP A 127 3.70 -11.67 -29.27
N GLN A 128 3.13 -12.73 -28.69
CA GLN A 128 3.36 -13.15 -27.31
C GLN A 128 4.82 -13.54 -27.03
N SER A 129 5.56 -13.95 -28.04
CA SER A 129 6.98 -14.31 -27.90
C SER A 129 7.86 -13.14 -27.44
N GLN A 130 7.40 -11.92 -27.70
CA GLN A 130 8.11 -10.69 -27.32
C GLN A 130 7.65 -10.10 -25.96
N ARG A 131 6.83 -10.80 -25.23
CA ARG A 131 6.23 -10.35 -23.96
C ARG A 131 7.23 -9.81 -22.92
N GLY A 132 8.42 -10.37 -22.87
CA GLY A 132 9.46 -9.98 -21.92
C GLY A 132 10.48 -9.00 -22.48
N VAL A 133 10.34 -8.58 -23.73
CA VAL A 133 11.30 -7.69 -24.39
C VAL A 133 10.99 -6.24 -24.03
N ILE A 134 11.94 -5.59 -23.37
CA ILE A 134 11.87 -4.15 -23.08
C ILE A 134 12.35 -3.41 -24.31
N ALA A 135 11.54 -2.48 -24.83
CA ALA A 135 11.92 -1.66 -25.95
C ALA A 135 13.09 -0.75 -25.57
N GLU A 136 14.16 -0.81 -26.34
CA GLU A 136 15.33 0.06 -26.22
C GLU A 136 15.48 0.92 -27.47
N TRP A 137 15.82 2.18 -27.29
CA TRP A 137 16.05 3.14 -28.41
C TRP A 137 17.46 3.67 -28.38
N ASP A 138 18.01 3.93 -29.54
CA ASP A 138 19.28 4.66 -29.69
C ASP A 138 19.08 6.18 -29.41
N GLU A 139 20.19 6.91 -29.41
CA GLU A 139 20.23 8.38 -29.24
C GLU A 139 19.44 9.14 -30.33
N ASN A 140 19.12 8.51 -31.46
CA ASN A 140 18.35 9.08 -32.54
C ASN A 140 16.86 8.67 -32.52
N GLY A 141 16.45 7.86 -31.54
CA GLY A 141 15.07 7.38 -31.36
C GLY A 141 14.72 6.17 -32.24
N ASN A 142 15.70 5.45 -32.77
CA ASN A 142 15.46 4.20 -33.49
C ASN A 142 15.36 3.04 -32.49
N LEU A 143 14.39 2.14 -32.70
CA LEU A 143 14.21 0.95 -31.92
C LEU A 143 15.38 -0.02 -32.12
N LEU A 144 15.98 -0.49 -31.02
CA LEU A 144 17.11 -1.43 -31.00
C LEU A 144 16.69 -2.89 -30.77
N THR A 145 15.50 -3.12 -30.19
CA THR A 145 14.95 -4.47 -29.88
C THR A 145 13.62 -4.71 -30.58
#